data_9398c37cacd288d74026dd48656bf61b
#
_entry.id   9398c37cacd288d74026dd48656bf61b
#
_cell.length_a   1.000
_cell.length_b   1.000
_cell.length_c   1.000
_cell.angle_alpha   90.00
_cell.angle_beta   90.00
_cell.angle_gamma   90.00
#
_symmetry.space_group_name_H-M   'P 1'
#
loop_
_entity.id
_entity.type
_entity.pdbx_description
1 polymer ?
#
loop_
_entity_poly.entity_id
_entity_poly.type
_entity_poly.pdbx_seq_one_letter_code
_entity_poly.pdbx_strand_id
1 'polypeptide(L)'
;MLREYANIKPKKERNFNMNEMMKVLYIQVRKRPQVIEIKHTLKEMQRLVGGIISAYSPFDDGSVIILNDTGKIDGLEFNRVIYDENGEIEDIIAGDFFICYAPPDRPEFSSLPDELIRKYSELFKTPKVFIRIDGKLIIMPAGDQQ
;
A
#
# COMPACT_ATOMS: atom_id res chain seq x y z
N MET A 1 -8.07 -5.76 17.21
CA MET A 1 -6.88 -4.95 17.35
C MET A 1 -7.00 -3.64 16.59
N LEU A 2 -6.64 -2.60 17.26
CA LEU A 2 -6.66 -1.31 16.64
C LEU A 2 -5.49 -1.15 15.69
N ARG A 3 -5.78 -0.62 14.55
CA ARG A 3 -4.78 -0.33 13.58
C ARG A 3 -4.75 1.14 13.31
N GLU A 4 -3.57 1.68 13.27
CA GLU A 4 -3.42 3.09 13.06
C GLU A 4 -2.83 3.38 11.71
N TYR A 5 -3.47 4.27 11.01
CA TYR A 5 -2.91 4.86 9.81
C TYR A 5 -2.36 6.23 10.19
N ALA A 6 -1.06 6.39 10.03
CA ALA A 6 -0.46 7.68 10.31
C ALA A 6 -0.71 8.59 9.11
N ASN A 7 -1.46 9.66 9.31
CA ASN A 7 -1.71 10.63 8.25
C ASN A 7 -0.42 11.35 7.91
N ILE A 8 -0.09 11.36 6.64
CA ILE A 8 1.09 12.05 6.16
C ILE A 8 0.68 13.46 5.80
N LYS A 9 1.11 14.40 6.60
CA LYS A 9 0.82 15.81 6.35
C LYS A 9 2.06 16.44 5.75
N PRO A 10 1.92 17.13 4.63
CA PRO A 10 3.08 17.65 3.91
C PRO A 10 3.65 18.90 4.58
N LYS A 11 3.57 18.96 5.85
CA LYS A 11 4.08 20.09 6.57
C LYS A 11 5.57 20.20 6.34
N LYS A 12 5.95 21.15 5.51
CA LYS A 12 7.35 21.43 5.19
C LYS A 12 8.02 20.28 4.43
N GLU A 13 7.24 19.43 3.79
CA GLU A 13 7.79 18.37 2.95
C GLU A 13 8.80 17.50 3.67
N ARG A 14 8.58 17.22 4.95
CA ARG A 14 9.57 16.52 5.77
C ARG A 14 9.84 15.10 5.30
N ASN A 15 8.83 14.46 4.72
CA ASN A 15 8.94 13.08 4.28
C ASN A 15 9.30 12.95 2.81
N PHE A 16 9.65 14.07 2.17
CA PHE A 16 9.84 14.09 0.71
C PHE A 16 11.16 14.75 0.34
N ASN A 17 11.75 14.24 -0.72
CA ASN A 17 12.92 14.85 -1.33
C ASN A 17 12.58 15.06 -2.81
N MET A 18 12.22 16.28 -3.18
CA MET A 18 11.61 16.58 -4.48
C MET A 18 12.55 16.37 -5.66
N ASN A 19 13.85 16.23 -5.40
CA ASN A 19 14.83 16.02 -6.46
C ASN A 19 15.21 14.56 -6.65
N GLU A 20 14.54 13.66 -5.96
CA GLU A 20 14.86 12.24 -6.01
C GLU A 20 13.75 11.43 -6.63
N MET A 21 14.14 10.29 -7.18
CA MET A 21 13.20 9.25 -7.57
C MET A 21 13.21 8.15 -6.51
N MET A 22 12.11 7.47 -6.38
CA MET A 22 11.96 6.36 -5.44
C MET A 22 11.48 5.12 -6.18
N LYS A 23 12.11 4.00 -5.87
CA LYS A 23 11.65 2.70 -6.38
C LYS A 23 10.67 2.11 -5.37
N VAL A 24 9.46 1.83 -5.82
CA VAL A 24 8.39 1.33 -4.95
C VAL A 24 7.72 0.13 -5.59
N LEU A 25 6.99 -0.61 -4.78
CA LEU A 25 6.17 -1.71 -5.28
C LEU A 25 4.72 -1.22 -5.36
N TYR A 26 4.21 -1.09 -6.57
CA TYR A 26 2.86 -0.57 -6.81
C TYR A 26 1.90 -1.73 -6.97
N ILE A 27 0.81 -1.70 -6.21
CA ILE A 27 -0.16 -2.79 -6.18
C ILE A 27 -1.53 -2.21 -6.50
N GLN A 28 -1.95 -2.44 -7.73
CA GLN A 28 -3.23 -1.93 -8.21
C GLN A 28 -4.30 -3.00 -8.11
N VAL A 29 -5.53 -2.54 -8.01
CA VAL A 29 -6.69 -3.43 -7.95
C VAL A 29 -6.66 -4.37 -9.14
N ARG A 30 -6.77 -5.66 -8.87
CA ARG A 30 -6.85 -6.73 -9.87
C ARG A 30 -5.62 -6.90 -10.73
N LYS A 31 -4.49 -6.34 -10.31
CA LYS A 31 -3.24 -6.46 -11.06
C LYS A 31 -2.16 -7.03 -10.18
N ARG A 32 -1.16 -7.62 -10.82
CA ARG A 32 0.01 -8.11 -10.11
C ARG A 32 0.88 -6.94 -9.69
N PRO A 33 1.63 -7.11 -8.61
CA PRO A 33 2.53 -6.04 -8.16
C PRO A 33 3.52 -5.65 -9.26
N GLN A 34 3.82 -4.37 -9.33
CA GLN A 34 4.77 -3.82 -10.29
C GLN A 34 5.79 -2.98 -9.59
N VAL A 35 7.05 -3.13 -9.96
CA VAL A 35 8.13 -2.27 -9.48
C VAL A 35 8.15 -1.04 -10.38
N ILE A 36 7.99 0.13 -9.79
CA ILE A 36 8.01 1.38 -10.56
C ILE A 36 8.89 2.39 -9.85
N GLU A 37 9.34 3.38 -10.60
CA GLU A 37 10.04 4.53 -10.04
C GLU A 37 9.14 5.73 -10.10
N ILE A 38 9.07 6.46 -9.00
CA ILE A 38 8.20 7.62 -8.91
C ILE A 38 8.99 8.80 -8.38
N LYS A 39 8.48 9.99 -8.66
CA LYS A 39 9.04 11.19 -8.04
C LYS A 39 8.74 11.17 -6.56
N HIS A 40 9.71 11.63 -5.77
CA HIS A 40 9.58 11.66 -4.32
C HIS A 40 8.82 12.93 -3.91
N THR A 41 7.56 13.02 -4.28
CA THR A 41 6.71 14.18 -3.99
C THR A 41 5.37 13.73 -3.47
N LEU A 42 4.76 14.56 -2.64
CA LEU A 42 3.41 14.28 -2.14
C LEU A 42 2.41 14.18 -3.28
N LYS A 43 2.53 15.06 -4.27
CA LYS A 43 1.61 15.07 -5.40
C LYS A 43 1.63 13.75 -6.16
N GLU A 44 2.83 13.19 -6.37
CA GLU A 44 2.95 11.93 -7.07
C GLU A 44 2.34 10.79 -6.24
N MET A 45 2.57 10.79 -4.94
CA MET A 45 2.01 9.76 -4.08
C MET A 45 0.49 9.83 -4.05
N GLN A 46 -0.05 11.05 -3.99
CA GLN A 46 -1.50 11.24 -4.03
C GLN A 46 -2.09 10.75 -5.35
N ARG A 47 -1.38 10.99 -6.44
CA ARG A 47 -1.84 10.53 -7.75
C ARG A 47 -1.94 9.02 -7.80
N LEU A 48 -0.94 8.33 -7.25
CA LEU A 48 -0.90 6.87 -7.28
C LEU A 48 -2.04 6.23 -6.50
N VAL A 49 -2.43 6.82 -5.38
CA VAL A 49 -3.49 6.23 -4.55
C VAL A 49 -4.86 6.89 -4.78
N GLY A 50 -4.90 7.96 -5.56
CA GLY A 50 -6.16 8.59 -5.94
C GLY A 50 -6.75 9.50 -4.88
N GLY A 51 -5.95 10.06 -3.98
CA GLY A 51 -6.45 10.96 -2.96
C GLY A 51 -5.44 11.22 -1.87
N ILE A 52 -5.92 11.70 -0.75
CA ILE A 52 -5.06 11.99 0.41
C ILE A 52 -4.41 10.68 0.88
N ILE A 53 -3.13 10.75 1.20
CA ILE A 53 -2.38 9.54 1.57
C ILE A 53 -2.39 9.33 3.07
N SER A 54 -2.26 8.06 3.43
CA SER A 54 -2.06 7.62 4.79
C SER A 54 -0.93 6.59 4.79
N ALA A 55 -0.21 6.47 5.88
CA ALA A 55 0.87 5.51 5.99
C ALA A 55 0.47 4.42 6.98
N TYR A 56 0.74 3.18 6.61
CA TYR A 56 0.35 2.02 7.40
C TYR A 56 1.51 1.02 7.41
N SER A 57 1.96 0.63 8.58
CA SER A 57 3.13 -0.24 8.73
C SER A 57 2.74 -1.51 9.48
N PRO A 58 2.06 -2.45 8.81
CA PRO A 58 1.65 -3.68 9.47
C PRO A 58 2.79 -4.69 9.65
N PHE A 59 3.90 -4.51 8.93
CA PHE A 59 5.04 -5.41 8.99
C PHE A 59 6.17 -4.71 9.75
N ASP A 60 6.87 -5.44 10.57
CA ASP A 60 7.86 -4.84 11.45
C ASP A 60 9.24 -4.89 10.82
N ASP A 61 9.37 -4.32 9.63
CA ASP A 61 10.61 -4.40 8.86
C ASP A 61 10.98 -3.10 8.16
N GLY A 62 10.32 -2.02 8.52
CA GLY A 62 10.59 -0.71 7.91
C GLY A 62 9.79 -0.44 6.66
N SER A 63 9.10 -1.44 6.13
CA SER A 63 8.24 -1.19 4.98
C SER A 63 7.01 -0.39 5.40
N VAL A 64 6.53 0.45 4.49
CA VAL A 64 5.37 1.31 4.73
C VAL A 64 4.44 1.19 3.55
N ILE A 65 3.19 0.92 3.84
CA ILE A 65 2.13 0.94 2.84
C ILE A 65 1.58 2.35 2.78
N ILE A 66 1.59 2.94 1.60
CA ILE A 66 0.98 4.25 1.35
C ILE A 66 -0.32 3.99 0.62
N LEU A 67 -1.43 4.42 1.20
CA LEU A 67 -2.75 4.10 0.69
C LEU A 67 -3.65 5.33 0.76
N ASN A 68 -4.82 5.22 0.15
CA ASN A 68 -5.82 6.29 0.18
C ASN A 68 -6.44 6.34 1.57
N ASP A 69 -6.40 7.52 2.18
CA ASP A 69 -6.82 7.71 3.57
C ASP A 69 -8.31 7.41 3.77
N THR A 70 -9.14 7.65 2.77
CA THR A 70 -10.58 7.47 2.88
C THR A 70 -11.12 6.45 1.89
N GLY A 71 -10.26 5.55 1.40
CA GLY A 71 -10.67 4.63 0.34
C GLY A 71 -11.89 3.79 0.66
N LYS A 72 -11.98 3.26 1.89
CA LYS A 72 -13.12 2.45 2.27
C LYS A 72 -14.40 3.28 2.35
N ILE A 73 -14.29 4.48 2.90
CA ILE A 73 -15.45 5.38 3.02
C ILE A 73 -15.93 5.80 1.64
N ASP A 74 -15.00 6.04 0.73
CA ASP A 74 -15.31 6.50 -0.62
C ASP A 74 -15.73 5.35 -1.54
N GLY A 75 -15.74 4.12 -1.04
CA GLY A 75 -16.19 2.98 -1.81
C GLY A 75 -15.21 2.49 -2.86
N LEU A 76 -13.93 2.75 -2.68
CA LEU A 76 -12.93 2.19 -3.59
C LEU A 76 -12.95 0.68 -3.50
N GLU A 77 -12.66 0.04 -4.60
CA GLU A 77 -12.66 -1.42 -4.67
C GLU A 77 -11.61 -1.99 -3.74
N PHE A 78 -11.96 -3.06 -3.02
CA PHE A 78 -11.00 -3.75 -2.18
C PHE A 78 -9.90 -4.37 -3.03
N ASN A 79 -8.67 -4.31 -2.54
CA ASN A 79 -7.50 -4.67 -3.32
C ASN A 79 -6.78 -5.90 -2.77
N ARG A 80 -6.31 -5.83 -1.55
CA ARG A 80 -5.55 -6.92 -0.93
C ARG A 80 -5.91 -7.02 0.53
N VAL A 81 -5.67 -8.19 1.08
CA VAL A 81 -5.91 -8.48 2.50
C VAL A 81 -4.57 -8.48 3.22
N ILE A 82 -4.56 -7.88 4.39
CA ILE A 82 -3.43 -7.98 5.32
C ILE A 82 -3.82 -9.00 6.37
N TYR A 83 -3.04 -10.04 6.50
CA TYR A 83 -3.28 -11.09 7.51
C TYR A 83 -2.32 -10.89 8.67
N ASP A 84 -2.79 -11.24 9.87
CA ASP A 84 -1.93 -11.22 11.03
C ASP A 84 -1.11 -12.52 11.09
N GLU A 85 -0.32 -12.66 12.14
CA GLU A 85 0.57 -13.81 12.28
C GLU A 85 -0.18 -15.12 12.51
N ASN A 86 -1.45 -15.03 12.87
CA ASN A 86 -2.30 -16.21 13.05
C ASN A 86 -3.08 -16.56 11.78
N GLY A 87 -2.85 -15.83 10.71
CA GLY A 87 -3.57 -16.06 9.45
C GLY A 87 -4.94 -15.47 9.42
N GLU A 88 -5.29 -14.64 10.38
CA GLU A 88 -6.61 -13.99 10.40
C GLU A 88 -6.53 -12.63 9.74
N ILE A 89 -7.66 -12.17 9.23
CA ILE A 89 -7.69 -10.88 8.54
C ILE A 89 -7.45 -9.76 9.54
N GLU A 90 -6.37 -9.03 9.33
CA GLU A 90 -6.08 -7.86 10.13
C GLU A 90 -6.70 -6.62 9.51
N ASP A 91 -6.62 -6.49 8.20
CA ASP A 91 -7.21 -5.37 7.49
C ASP A 91 -7.38 -5.70 6.02
N ILE A 92 -8.20 -4.93 5.34
CA ILE A 92 -8.37 -5.02 3.89
C ILE A 92 -8.11 -3.63 3.33
N ILE A 93 -7.23 -3.56 2.34
CA ILE A 93 -6.87 -2.28 1.74
C ILE A 93 -7.78 -2.02 0.55
N ALA A 94 -8.39 -0.84 0.51
CA ALA A 94 -9.25 -0.41 -0.58
C ALA A 94 -8.46 0.54 -1.50
N GLY A 95 -8.55 0.29 -2.80
CA GLY A 95 -7.89 1.12 -3.80
C GLY A 95 -6.45 0.72 -4.04
N ASP A 96 -5.86 1.37 -5.01
CA ASP A 96 -4.45 1.15 -5.35
C ASP A 96 -3.56 1.67 -4.23
N PHE A 97 -2.46 0.97 -3.98
CA PHE A 97 -1.52 1.39 -2.94
C PHE A 97 -0.10 1.03 -3.39
N PHE A 98 0.88 1.55 -2.67
CA PHE A 98 2.25 1.16 -2.95
C PHE A 98 3.01 0.98 -1.64
N ILE A 99 4.13 0.29 -1.72
CA ILE A 99 4.97 0.01 -0.57
C ILE A 99 6.31 0.68 -0.80
N CYS A 100 6.73 1.45 0.18
CA CYS A 100 8.05 2.08 0.21
C CYS A 100 8.72 1.76 1.54
N TYR A 101 9.77 2.48 1.88
CA TYR A 101 10.56 2.19 3.05
C TYR A 101 10.70 3.45 3.90
N ALA A 102 10.66 3.28 5.21
CA ALA A 102 10.86 4.36 6.17
C ALA A 102 12.08 4.02 7.00
N PRO A 103 13.28 4.49 6.59
CA PRO A 103 14.50 4.20 7.36
C PRO A 103 14.41 4.85 8.73
N PRO A 104 14.91 4.18 9.78
CA PRO A 104 14.78 4.71 11.13
C PRO A 104 15.63 5.94 11.40
N ASP A 105 16.63 6.18 10.57
CA ASP A 105 17.61 7.24 10.84
C ASP A 105 17.31 8.56 10.13
N ARG A 106 16.19 8.66 9.42
CA ARG A 106 15.83 9.90 8.74
C ARG A 106 14.34 9.96 8.49
N PRO A 107 13.79 11.17 8.31
CA PRO A 107 12.35 11.35 8.19
C PRO A 107 11.77 11.06 6.81
N GLU A 108 12.60 11.02 5.77
CA GLU A 108 12.09 10.84 4.41
C GLU A 108 11.80 9.38 4.13
N PHE A 109 10.74 9.13 3.37
CA PHE A 109 10.56 7.82 2.77
C PHE A 109 11.68 7.57 1.77
N SER A 110 11.97 6.31 1.54
CA SER A 110 13.00 5.94 0.57
C SER A 110 12.55 4.73 -0.23
N SER A 111 13.37 4.38 -1.21
CA SER A 111 13.10 3.22 -2.05
C SER A 111 12.98 1.96 -1.22
N LEU A 112 12.06 1.10 -1.62
CA LEU A 112 11.90 -0.20 -0.96
C LEU A 112 13.13 -1.06 -1.31
N PRO A 113 13.84 -1.60 -0.32
CA PRO A 113 14.99 -2.46 -0.62
C PRO A 113 14.61 -3.69 -1.43
N ASP A 114 15.55 -4.16 -2.24
CA ASP A 114 15.28 -5.25 -3.16
C ASP A 114 14.76 -6.50 -2.47
N GLU A 115 15.27 -6.83 -1.30
CA GLU A 115 14.79 -8.02 -0.59
C GLU A 115 13.34 -7.87 -0.16
N LEU A 116 12.91 -6.66 0.19
CA LEU A 116 11.52 -6.41 0.54
C LEU A 116 10.64 -6.34 -0.70
N ILE A 117 11.18 -5.86 -1.81
CA ILE A 117 10.46 -5.94 -3.08
C ILE A 117 10.12 -7.40 -3.40
N ARG A 118 11.10 -8.29 -3.27
CA ARG A 118 10.86 -9.71 -3.53
C ARG A 118 9.85 -10.30 -2.56
N LYS A 119 10.00 -9.95 -1.28
CA LYS A 119 9.10 -10.48 -0.24
C LYS A 119 7.65 -10.08 -0.52
N TYR A 120 7.41 -8.80 -0.78
CA TYR A 120 6.03 -8.32 -0.95
C TYR A 120 5.49 -8.57 -2.35
N SER A 121 6.36 -8.69 -3.35
CA SER A 121 5.92 -9.17 -4.67
C SER A 121 5.35 -10.57 -4.56
N GLU A 122 5.97 -11.41 -3.73
CA GLU A 122 5.48 -12.77 -3.52
C GLU A 122 4.21 -12.77 -2.65
N LEU A 123 4.22 -11.99 -1.58
CA LEU A 123 3.09 -11.96 -0.66
C LEU A 123 1.81 -11.49 -1.35
N PHE A 124 1.91 -10.49 -2.20
CA PHE A 124 0.75 -9.87 -2.85
C PHE A 124 0.62 -10.27 -4.32
N LYS A 125 1.27 -11.33 -4.75
CA LYS A 125 1.34 -11.66 -6.16
C LYS A 125 -0.02 -11.96 -6.79
N THR A 126 -0.95 -12.48 -6.00
CA THR A 126 -2.25 -12.92 -6.53
C THR A 126 -3.30 -11.84 -6.29
N PRO A 127 -3.82 -11.23 -7.35
CA PRO A 127 -4.93 -10.29 -7.19
C PRO A 127 -6.15 -11.00 -6.62
N LYS A 128 -7.00 -10.25 -5.94
CA LYS A 128 -8.17 -10.79 -5.27
C LYS A 128 -9.43 -10.14 -5.79
N VAL A 129 -10.52 -10.92 -5.78
CA VAL A 129 -11.87 -10.42 -6.03
C VAL A 129 -12.64 -10.56 -4.74
N PHE A 130 -13.40 -9.54 -4.39
CA PHE A 130 -14.14 -9.47 -3.15
C PHE A 130 -15.63 -9.42 -3.50
N ILE A 131 -16.37 -10.43 -3.04
CA ILE A 131 -17.79 -10.58 -3.37
C ILE A 131 -18.57 -10.63 -2.07
N ARG A 132 -19.67 -9.87 -2.01
CA ARG A 132 -20.53 -9.91 -0.83
C ARG A 132 -21.78 -10.70 -1.17
N ILE A 133 -22.01 -11.78 -0.43
CA ILE A 133 -23.15 -12.67 -0.62
C ILE A 133 -23.82 -12.84 0.73
N ASP A 134 -25.12 -12.46 0.80
CA ASP A 134 -25.91 -12.57 2.03
C ASP A 134 -25.20 -11.96 3.22
N GLY A 135 -24.58 -10.79 3.02
CA GLY A 135 -23.87 -10.08 4.08
C GLY A 135 -22.51 -10.61 4.40
N LYS A 136 -22.09 -11.70 3.76
CA LYS A 136 -20.76 -12.26 3.99
C LYS A 136 -19.82 -11.85 2.90
N LEU A 137 -18.58 -11.54 3.29
CA LEU A 137 -17.53 -11.18 2.35
C LEU A 137 -16.80 -12.44 1.94
N ILE A 138 -16.76 -12.69 0.64
CA ILE A 138 -16.05 -13.83 0.09
C ILE A 138 -14.87 -13.31 -0.72
N ILE A 139 -13.69 -13.83 -0.42
CA ILE A 139 -12.44 -13.37 -1.05
C ILE A 139 -11.92 -14.52 -1.90
N MET A 140 -11.70 -14.25 -3.18
CA MET A 140 -11.24 -15.25 -4.12
C MET A 140 -10.08 -14.73 -4.93
N PRO A 141 -9.17 -15.61 -5.40
CA PRO A 141 -8.17 -15.16 -6.34
C PRO A 141 -8.86 -14.65 -7.60
N ALA A 142 -8.38 -13.54 -8.13
CA ALA A 142 -8.85 -13.06 -9.42
C ALA A 142 -8.23 -13.91 -10.51
N GLY A 143 -8.87 -13.92 -11.67
CA GLY A 143 -8.27 -14.56 -12.82
C GLY A 143 -6.96 -13.88 -13.19
N ASP A 144 -6.23 -14.51 -14.11
CA ASP A 144 -4.92 -14.01 -14.51
C ASP A 144 -5.09 -12.68 -15.25
N GLN A 145 -4.79 -11.60 -14.58
CA GLN A 145 -4.91 -10.25 -15.12
C GLN A 145 -3.54 -9.76 -15.54
N GLN A 146 -3.36 -9.52 -16.81
CA GLN A 146 -2.08 -9.04 -17.33
C GLN A 146 -2.01 -7.54 -17.43
#